data_2654ee8561ae2f48cbc90e983e9d5020
#
_entry.id   2654ee8561ae2f48cbc90e983e9d5020
#
_cell.length_a   1.000
_cell.length_b   1.000
_cell.length_c   1.000
_cell.angle_alpha   90.00
_cell.angle_beta   90.00
_cell.angle_gamma   90.00
#
_symmetry.space_group_name_H-M   'P 1'
#
loop_
_entity.id
_entity.type
_entity.pdbx_description
1 polymer ?
#
loop_
_entity_poly.entity_id
_entity_poly.type
_entity_poly.pdbx_seq_one_letter_code
_entity_poly.pdbx_strand_id
1 'polypeptide(L)'
;PGEPRILTPAVKRCKGRRCGDRGKYALLFAAMNVLGIETSCDETGVALYSTEQGLLADALHSQVDLHAVYGGVVPEIASRDHVRRLLPLIRQVLSTAGVERPDAIAYTAGPGLVGALMVGGGMAAGLGLAWGCPVIPVHHMEGHLLAPMLEDNPPAFPFLALLVSGGHSMLISVHALGEYELLGTTLDDAVGEAFDKTAKLLGLGYPGGPALAALAEHGDDSAFAFPRPMLKRPGHDFSFSGLKTAVMIEVRKARERGDLVSRRADIAASFQRAAVDTLVGKAVRAAKGAKLSRIVVAGGVGANKLLRKEIAERFPGEVYYPRMAWCTDNGAMIAVAGALRLADARPIGEIRA
;
A
#
# COMPACT_ATOMS: atom_id res chain seq x y z
N PRO A 1 21.14 5.45 19.41
CA PRO A 1 20.72 6.31 18.33
C PRO A 1 21.24 5.69 17.04
N GLY A 2 20.35 4.93 16.35
CA GLY A 2 20.70 4.31 15.09
C GLY A 2 20.48 5.31 13.96
N GLU A 3 21.37 5.30 12.98
CA GLU A 3 21.26 6.10 11.77
C GLU A 3 19.95 5.80 11.02
N PRO A 4 19.31 6.78 10.37
CA PRO A 4 18.09 6.57 9.62
C PRO A 4 18.34 5.63 8.44
N ARG A 5 17.55 4.57 8.34
CA ARG A 5 17.60 3.64 7.20
C ARG A 5 16.95 4.29 5.98
N ILE A 6 17.76 4.72 5.03
CA ILE A 6 17.30 5.23 3.74
C ILE A 6 16.93 4.02 2.88
N LEU A 7 15.66 3.93 2.46
CA LEU A 7 15.20 2.99 1.44
C LEU A 7 15.63 3.52 0.06
N THR A 8 16.92 3.42 -0.25
CA THR A 8 17.41 3.69 -1.60
C THR A 8 17.42 2.39 -2.40
N PRO A 9 16.76 2.32 -3.58
CA PRO A 9 17.16 1.34 -4.57
C PRO A 9 18.65 1.59 -4.86
N ALA A 10 19.45 0.54 -5.00
CA ALA A 10 20.88 0.64 -5.25
C ALA A 10 21.17 1.27 -6.63
N VAL A 11 21.03 2.58 -6.72
CA VAL A 11 21.42 3.38 -7.88
C VAL A 11 22.84 3.86 -7.65
N LYS A 12 23.80 3.29 -8.37
CA LYS A 12 25.16 3.84 -8.45
C LYS A 12 25.06 5.27 -8.94
N ARG A 13 25.40 6.23 -8.09
CA ARG A 13 25.55 7.65 -8.46
C ARG A 13 26.55 7.77 -9.61
N CYS A 14 26.11 8.15 -10.78
CA CYS A 14 26.97 8.76 -11.79
C CYS A 14 27.43 10.12 -11.25
N LYS A 15 28.68 10.19 -10.81
CA LYS A 15 29.32 11.46 -10.48
C LYS A 15 29.42 12.33 -11.74
N GLY A 16 28.82 13.51 -11.70
CA GLY A 16 29.17 14.62 -12.56
C GLY A 16 28.16 14.99 -13.66
N ARG A 17 27.04 15.65 -13.28
CA ARG A 17 26.46 16.74 -14.08
C ARG A 17 25.74 17.71 -13.16
N ARG A 18 26.06 19.01 -13.30
CA ARG A 18 25.51 20.08 -12.48
C ARG A 18 24.01 20.23 -12.73
N CYS A 19 23.27 20.39 -11.64
CA CYS A 19 21.86 20.76 -11.64
C CYS A 19 21.71 22.19 -12.20
N GLY A 20 21.31 22.31 -13.48
CA GLY A 20 21.24 23.61 -14.15
C GLY A 20 20.38 23.64 -15.42
N ASP A 21 19.48 22.70 -15.64
CA ASP A 21 18.67 22.74 -16.89
C ASP A 21 17.27 22.12 -16.69
N ARG A 22 16.46 22.72 -15.80
CA ARG A 22 15.04 22.34 -15.66
C ARG A 22 14.16 22.77 -16.85
N GLY A 23 14.72 23.51 -17.82
CA GLY A 23 14.00 24.05 -18.97
C GLY A 23 14.05 23.20 -20.25
N LYS A 24 14.95 22.22 -20.33
CA LYS A 24 15.14 21.44 -21.59
C LYS A 24 14.46 20.08 -21.63
N TYR A 25 14.01 19.54 -20.49
CA TYR A 25 13.33 18.23 -20.44
C TYR A 25 11.80 18.32 -20.58
N ALA A 26 11.21 19.49 -20.51
CA ALA A 26 9.77 19.71 -20.68
C ALA A 26 9.29 19.64 -22.15
N LEU A 27 10.17 19.51 -23.12
CA LEU A 27 9.84 19.62 -24.55
C LEU A 27 10.09 18.34 -25.38
N LEU A 28 10.34 17.18 -24.77
CA LEU A 28 10.72 15.96 -25.50
C LEU A 28 9.86 14.71 -25.24
N PHE A 29 8.80 14.78 -24.45
CA PHE A 29 7.92 13.62 -24.30
C PHE A 29 6.58 13.90 -24.97
N ALA A 30 6.40 13.33 -26.17
CA ALA A 30 5.07 12.98 -26.67
C ALA A 30 4.31 12.23 -25.55
N ALA A 31 2.98 12.32 -25.55
CA ALA A 31 2.16 11.52 -24.63
C ALA A 31 2.62 10.07 -24.63
N MET A 32 3.06 9.56 -23.50
CA MET A 32 3.53 8.20 -23.37
C MET A 32 2.53 7.37 -22.59
N ASN A 33 2.22 6.19 -23.10
CA ASN A 33 1.35 5.21 -22.49
C ASN A 33 2.19 4.15 -21.76
N VAL A 34 2.05 4.04 -20.45
CA VAL A 34 2.77 3.08 -19.61
C VAL A 34 1.83 1.99 -19.13
N LEU A 35 2.12 0.75 -19.50
CA LEU A 35 1.42 -0.44 -19.01
C LEU A 35 1.99 -0.83 -17.63
N GLY A 36 1.16 -0.84 -16.59
CA GLY A 36 1.53 -1.30 -15.25
C GLY A 36 1.09 -2.73 -15.01
N ILE A 37 1.97 -3.55 -14.46
CA ILE A 37 1.74 -4.96 -14.12
C ILE A 37 2.05 -5.17 -12.64
N GLU A 38 1.02 -5.58 -11.87
CA GLU A 38 1.12 -5.95 -10.46
C GLU A 38 0.80 -7.43 -10.29
N THR A 39 1.73 -8.19 -9.71
CA THR A 39 1.56 -9.62 -9.42
C THR A 39 2.31 -10.04 -8.15
N SER A 40 2.51 -9.14 -7.19
CA SER A 40 3.40 -9.42 -6.04
C SER A 40 2.83 -10.43 -5.03
N CYS A 41 1.51 -10.58 -4.95
CA CYS A 41 0.85 -11.46 -3.97
C CYS A 41 -0.31 -12.24 -4.59
N ASP A 42 -1.55 -11.92 -4.26
CA ASP A 42 -2.77 -12.62 -4.67
C ASP A 42 -3.71 -11.78 -5.54
N GLU A 43 -3.31 -10.57 -5.92
CA GLU A 43 -3.97 -9.75 -6.94
C GLU A 43 -3.18 -9.75 -8.24
N THR A 44 -3.89 -10.00 -9.37
CA THR A 44 -3.35 -9.76 -10.72
C THR A 44 -3.90 -8.43 -11.21
N GLY A 45 -3.09 -7.38 -11.16
CA GLY A 45 -3.47 -6.03 -11.56
C GLY A 45 -2.79 -5.60 -12.86
N VAL A 46 -3.55 -5.01 -13.78
CA VAL A 46 -3.03 -4.41 -15.01
C VAL A 46 -3.68 -3.06 -15.23
N ALA A 47 -2.92 -2.06 -15.64
CA ALA A 47 -3.47 -0.75 -16.00
C ALA A 47 -2.65 -0.09 -17.10
N LEU A 48 -3.28 0.81 -17.83
CA LEU A 48 -2.63 1.68 -18.80
C LEU A 48 -2.77 3.14 -18.38
N TYR A 49 -1.65 3.81 -18.20
CA TYR A 49 -1.57 5.20 -17.76
C TYR A 49 -0.91 6.06 -18.83
N SER A 50 -1.55 7.16 -19.20
CA SER A 50 -0.98 8.17 -20.11
C SER A 50 -0.38 9.33 -19.30
N THR A 51 0.81 9.76 -19.68
CA THR A 51 1.47 10.93 -19.04
C THR A 51 0.70 12.24 -19.25
N GLU A 52 -0.23 12.31 -20.22
CA GLU A 52 -1.07 13.48 -20.46
C GLU A 52 -2.49 13.31 -19.95
N GLN A 53 -3.10 12.13 -20.16
CA GLN A 53 -4.52 11.90 -19.90
C GLN A 53 -4.79 11.20 -18.56
N GLY A 54 -3.74 10.79 -17.83
CA GLY A 54 -3.90 10.00 -16.60
C GLY A 54 -4.23 8.54 -16.88
N LEU A 55 -5.01 7.91 -16.00
CA LEU A 55 -5.40 6.51 -16.12
C LEU A 55 -6.41 6.31 -17.27
N LEU A 56 -6.03 5.51 -18.28
CA LEU A 56 -6.87 5.22 -19.44
C LEU A 56 -7.76 4.00 -19.23
N ALA A 57 -7.22 2.95 -18.63
CA ALA A 57 -7.95 1.72 -18.30
C ALA A 57 -7.21 0.94 -17.21
N ASP A 58 -7.97 0.18 -16.42
CA ASP A 58 -7.44 -0.77 -15.45
C ASP A 58 -8.30 -2.03 -15.38
N ALA A 59 -7.69 -3.11 -14.92
CA ALA A 59 -8.36 -4.38 -14.65
C ALA A 59 -7.65 -5.09 -13.49
N LEU A 60 -8.44 -5.67 -12.61
CA LEU A 60 -7.99 -6.39 -11.42
C LEU A 60 -8.69 -7.74 -11.33
N HIS A 61 -7.92 -8.77 -11.05
CA HIS A 61 -8.43 -10.08 -10.66
C HIS A 61 -7.88 -10.44 -9.28
N SER A 62 -8.77 -10.59 -8.31
CA SER A 62 -8.40 -11.02 -6.96
C SER A 62 -8.52 -12.52 -6.80
N GLN A 63 -7.58 -13.13 -6.11
CA GLN A 63 -7.53 -14.55 -5.80
C GLN A 63 -8.03 -14.86 -4.38
N VAL A 64 -8.66 -13.89 -3.69
CA VAL A 64 -9.13 -14.03 -2.31
C VAL A 64 -10.00 -15.29 -2.14
N ASP A 65 -10.97 -15.51 -3.04
CA ASP A 65 -11.84 -16.68 -2.98
C ASP A 65 -11.08 -18.01 -3.18
N LEU A 66 -10.06 -17.99 -4.05
CA LEU A 66 -9.20 -19.14 -4.32
C LEU A 66 -8.38 -19.53 -3.07
N HIS A 67 -7.93 -18.55 -2.30
CA HIS A 67 -7.11 -18.75 -1.12
C HIS A 67 -7.92 -18.90 0.18
N ALA A 68 -9.19 -18.50 0.20
CA ALA A 68 -10.05 -18.56 1.38
C ALA A 68 -10.16 -19.97 1.98
N VAL A 69 -10.22 -21.00 1.13
CA VAL A 69 -10.28 -22.41 1.55
C VAL A 69 -9.02 -22.89 2.28
N TYR A 70 -7.89 -22.23 2.08
CA TYR A 70 -6.61 -22.54 2.73
C TYR A 70 -6.33 -21.66 3.97
N GLY A 71 -7.17 -20.66 4.21
CA GLY A 71 -7.02 -19.74 5.33
C GLY A 71 -5.88 -18.72 5.16
N GLY A 72 -5.38 -18.53 3.94
CA GLY A 72 -4.32 -17.59 3.59
C GLY A 72 -3.70 -17.89 2.23
N VAL A 73 -2.83 -17.01 1.74
CA VAL A 73 -2.22 -17.12 0.41
C VAL A 73 -1.29 -18.32 0.32
N VAL A 74 -1.49 -19.15 -0.73
CA VAL A 74 -0.61 -20.27 -1.10
C VAL A 74 0.24 -19.84 -2.30
N PRO A 75 1.55 -19.59 -2.13
CA PRO A 75 2.39 -18.95 -3.15
C PRO A 75 2.41 -19.64 -4.51
N GLU A 76 2.41 -20.98 -4.54
CA GLU A 76 2.41 -21.71 -5.80
C GLU A 76 1.07 -21.59 -6.54
N ILE A 77 -0.04 -21.60 -5.83
CA ILE A 77 -1.37 -21.42 -6.41
C ILE A 77 -1.48 -19.99 -6.98
N ALA A 78 -1.03 -19.00 -6.23
CA ALA A 78 -1.01 -17.61 -6.67
C ALA A 78 -0.23 -17.45 -7.98
N SER A 79 0.99 -17.99 -8.05
CA SER A 79 1.82 -17.92 -9.24
C SER A 79 1.17 -18.55 -10.47
N ARG A 80 0.53 -19.72 -10.30
CA ARG A 80 -0.17 -20.42 -11.40
C ARG A 80 -1.39 -19.65 -11.89
N ASP A 81 -2.12 -18.98 -11.01
CA ASP A 81 -3.27 -18.18 -11.42
C ASP A 81 -2.85 -16.90 -12.12
N HIS A 82 -1.78 -16.23 -11.69
CA HIS A 82 -1.19 -15.11 -12.43
C HIS A 82 -0.85 -15.47 -13.88
N VAL A 83 -0.25 -16.65 -14.12
CA VAL A 83 0.04 -17.12 -15.50
C VAL A 83 -1.23 -17.20 -16.35
N ARG A 84 -2.34 -17.62 -15.77
CA ARG A 84 -3.63 -17.75 -16.48
C ARG A 84 -4.31 -16.41 -16.72
N ARG A 85 -4.21 -15.47 -15.77
CA ARG A 85 -4.99 -14.22 -15.76
C ARG A 85 -4.29 -13.06 -16.45
N LEU A 86 -2.97 -12.99 -16.38
CA LEU A 86 -2.24 -11.79 -16.74
C LEU A 86 -2.41 -11.39 -18.21
N LEU A 87 -2.21 -12.32 -19.15
CA LEU A 87 -2.34 -12.00 -20.58
C LEU A 87 -3.78 -11.62 -20.99
N PRO A 88 -4.85 -12.29 -20.53
CA PRO A 88 -6.23 -11.85 -20.74
C PRO A 88 -6.49 -10.43 -20.22
N LEU A 89 -6.01 -10.08 -19.02
CA LEU A 89 -6.19 -8.74 -18.44
C LEU A 89 -5.43 -7.68 -19.24
N ILE A 90 -4.22 -7.97 -19.70
CA ILE A 90 -3.45 -7.05 -20.56
C ILE A 90 -4.23 -6.76 -21.85
N ARG A 91 -4.76 -7.78 -22.52
CA ARG A 91 -5.58 -7.61 -23.72
C ARG A 91 -6.84 -6.79 -23.47
N GLN A 92 -7.50 -7.04 -22.34
CA GLN A 92 -8.68 -6.28 -21.92
C GLN A 92 -8.35 -4.80 -21.73
N VAL A 93 -7.30 -4.47 -20.99
CA VAL A 93 -6.88 -3.09 -20.70
C VAL A 93 -6.50 -2.35 -21.98
N LEU A 94 -5.69 -2.96 -22.85
CA LEU A 94 -5.31 -2.35 -24.13
C LEU A 94 -6.51 -2.12 -25.05
N SER A 95 -7.41 -3.10 -25.17
CA SER A 95 -8.64 -2.99 -25.94
C SER A 95 -9.56 -1.89 -25.41
N THR A 96 -9.76 -1.81 -24.08
CA THR A 96 -10.58 -0.78 -23.43
C THR A 96 -10.01 0.63 -23.67
N ALA A 97 -8.69 0.76 -23.62
CA ALA A 97 -8.01 2.03 -23.90
C ALA A 97 -7.92 2.39 -25.38
N GLY A 98 -8.22 1.47 -26.30
CA GLY A 98 -8.05 1.67 -27.74
C GLY A 98 -6.59 1.79 -28.17
N VAL A 99 -5.66 1.17 -27.44
CA VAL A 99 -4.21 1.25 -27.66
C VAL A 99 -3.69 -0.12 -28.07
N GLU A 100 -2.99 -0.23 -29.21
CA GLU A 100 -2.43 -1.49 -29.67
C GLU A 100 -1.25 -1.98 -28.85
N ARG A 101 -0.38 -1.05 -28.43
CA ARG A 101 0.81 -1.31 -27.63
C ARG A 101 1.18 -0.11 -26.78
N PRO A 102 1.76 -0.33 -25.58
CA PRO A 102 2.29 0.75 -24.74
C PRO A 102 3.64 1.24 -25.26
N ASP A 103 4.07 2.42 -24.80
CA ASP A 103 5.40 2.97 -25.04
C ASP A 103 6.43 2.45 -24.04
N ALA A 104 5.99 2.01 -22.84
CA ALA A 104 6.82 1.37 -21.82
C ALA A 104 5.98 0.42 -20.98
N ILE A 105 6.64 -0.54 -20.31
CA ILE A 105 6.00 -1.48 -19.37
C ILE A 105 6.63 -1.33 -18.00
N ALA A 106 5.83 -0.95 -17.02
CA ALA A 106 6.21 -0.97 -15.62
C ALA A 106 5.72 -2.28 -14.97
N TYR A 107 6.53 -2.89 -14.12
CA TYR A 107 6.16 -4.11 -13.41
C TYR A 107 6.70 -4.11 -12.00
N THR A 108 6.02 -4.79 -11.10
CA THR A 108 6.48 -4.96 -9.71
C THR A 108 7.68 -5.89 -9.66
N ALA A 109 8.85 -5.32 -9.34
CA ALA A 109 10.10 -6.05 -9.23
C ALA A 109 10.32 -6.65 -7.83
N GLY A 110 9.57 -6.21 -6.83
CA GLY A 110 9.61 -6.65 -5.43
C GLY A 110 9.27 -5.52 -4.45
N PRO A 111 9.10 -5.86 -3.17
CA PRO A 111 9.02 -7.20 -2.59
C PRO A 111 7.71 -7.91 -2.95
N GLY A 112 7.69 -9.24 -2.76
CA GLY A 112 6.51 -10.06 -2.99
C GLY A 112 6.86 -11.55 -3.03
N LEU A 113 5.88 -12.38 -3.37
CA LEU A 113 6.05 -13.83 -3.56
C LEU A 113 6.91 -14.08 -4.80
N VAL A 114 8.04 -14.74 -4.64
CA VAL A 114 9.06 -14.90 -5.71
C VAL A 114 8.48 -15.46 -7.01
N GLY A 115 7.65 -16.50 -6.94
CA GLY A 115 7.03 -17.10 -8.12
C GLY A 115 6.04 -16.14 -8.81
N ALA A 116 5.28 -15.37 -8.05
CA ALA A 116 4.34 -14.38 -8.54
C ALA A 116 5.07 -13.20 -9.22
N LEU A 117 6.13 -12.68 -8.59
CA LEU A 117 7.01 -11.65 -9.18
C LEU A 117 7.66 -12.12 -10.48
N MET A 118 8.11 -13.38 -10.55
CA MET A 118 8.67 -13.96 -11.77
C MET A 118 7.66 -14.00 -12.94
N VAL A 119 6.38 -14.22 -12.66
CA VAL A 119 5.34 -14.20 -13.70
C VAL A 119 5.17 -12.79 -14.27
N GLY A 120 5.03 -11.77 -13.42
CA GLY A 120 4.90 -10.38 -13.83
C GLY A 120 6.14 -9.87 -14.58
N GLY A 121 7.32 -10.09 -14.00
CA GLY A 121 8.59 -9.70 -14.62
C GLY A 121 8.89 -10.43 -15.93
N GLY A 122 8.62 -11.74 -16.00
CA GLY A 122 8.77 -12.53 -17.23
C GLY A 122 7.81 -12.08 -18.33
N MET A 123 6.55 -11.76 -17.99
CA MET A 123 5.58 -11.20 -18.94
C MET A 123 6.02 -9.82 -19.43
N ALA A 124 6.44 -8.94 -18.53
CA ALA A 124 6.93 -7.60 -18.88
C ALA A 124 8.14 -7.68 -19.83
N ALA A 125 9.10 -8.56 -19.54
CA ALA A 125 10.28 -8.77 -20.40
C ALA A 125 9.90 -9.33 -21.77
N GLY A 126 9.03 -10.35 -21.82
CA GLY A 126 8.58 -10.96 -23.07
C GLY A 126 7.83 -9.99 -23.97
N LEU A 127 6.88 -9.22 -23.40
CA LEU A 127 6.13 -8.21 -24.15
C LEU A 127 7.00 -7.03 -24.56
N GLY A 128 7.90 -6.58 -23.70
CA GLY A 128 8.85 -5.52 -24.02
C GLY A 128 9.74 -5.90 -25.21
N LEU A 129 10.20 -7.17 -25.28
CA LEU A 129 10.93 -7.69 -26.43
C LEU A 129 10.05 -7.73 -27.68
N ALA A 130 8.84 -8.24 -27.56
CA ALA A 130 7.91 -8.38 -28.70
C ALA A 130 7.47 -7.03 -29.28
N TRP A 131 7.27 -6.02 -28.44
CA TRP A 131 6.83 -4.68 -28.85
C TRP A 131 7.98 -3.69 -29.06
N GLY A 132 9.22 -4.07 -28.71
CA GLY A 132 10.38 -3.19 -28.81
C GLY A 132 10.31 -1.98 -27.89
N CYS A 133 9.64 -2.11 -26.72
CA CYS A 133 9.52 -1.04 -25.75
C CYS A 133 10.31 -1.34 -24.46
N PRO A 134 10.78 -0.29 -23.75
CA PRO A 134 11.55 -0.46 -22.52
C PRO A 134 10.69 -0.96 -21.38
N VAL A 135 11.35 -1.55 -20.36
CA VAL A 135 10.72 -2.01 -19.13
C VAL A 135 11.25 -1.25 -17.92
N ILE A 136 10.39 -1.04 -16.92
CA ILE A 136 10.65 -0.24 -15.74
C ILE A 136 10.35 -1.08 -14.51
N PRO A 137 11.39 -1.51 -13.76
CA PRO A 137 11.18 -2.20 -12.49
C PRO A 137 10.71 -1.19 -11.42
N VAL A 138 9.56 -1.45 -10.81
CA VAL A 138 8.97 -0.64 -9.74
C VAL A 138 9.00 -1.40 -8.43
N HIS A 139 9.39 -0.72 -7.36
CA HIS A 139 9.29 -1.27 -6.02
C HIS A 139 7.81 -1.24 -5.57
N HIS A 140 7.26 -2.37 -5.13
CA HIS A 140 5.86 -2.52 -4.74
C HIS A 140 5.39 -1.43 -3.76
N MET A 141 6.18 -1.17 -2.72
CA MET A 141 5.86 -0.14 -1.73
C MET A 141 5.89 1.28 -2.31
N GLU A 142 6.71 1.52 -3.33
CA GLU A 142 6.71 2.80 -4.04
C GLU A 142 5.42 2.98 -4.84
N GLY A 143 4.89 1.91 -5.44
CA GLY A 143 3.56 1.92 -6.05
C GLY A 143 2.50 2.44 -5.07
N HIS A 144 2.46 1.89 -3.87
CA HIS A 144 1.52 2.37 -2.82
C HIS A 144 1.78 3.83 -2.39
N LEU A 145 3.04 4.24 -2.27
CA LEU A 145 3.38 5.63 -1.90
C LEU A 145 2.94 6.63 -2.97
N LEU A 146 2.99 6.23 -4.25
CA LEU A 146 2.66 7.07 -5.39
C LEU A 146 1.21 6.88 -5.89
N ALA A 147 0.46 5.90 -5.38
CA ALA A 147 -0.96 5.72 -5.71
C ALA A 147 -1.81 7.00 -5.54
N PRO A 148 -1.57 7.88 -4.55
CA PRO A 148 -2.28 9.16 -4.44
C PRO A 148 -2.06 10.10 -5.64
N MET A 149 -1.03 9.89 -6.46
CA MET A 149 -0.79 10.66 -7.68
C MET A 149 -1.80 10.34 -8.80
N LEU A 150 -2.64 9.29 -8.62
CA LEU A 150 -3.78 8.96 -9.48
C LEU A 150 -5.03 9.80 -9.19
N GLU A 151 -5.05 10.55 -8.10
CA GLU A 151 -6.18 11.38 -7.72
C GLU A 151 -6.21 12.70 -8.51
N ASP A 152 -7.39 13.29 -8.66
CA ASP A 152 -7.58 14.57 -9.35
C ASP A 152 -6.84 15.73 -8.66
N ASN A 153 -6.64 15.62 -7.34
CA ASN A 153 -5.87 16.56 -6.53
C ASN A 153 -4.73 15.82 -5.80
N PRO A 154 -3.63 15.50 -6.48
CA PRO A 154 -2.53 14.76 -5.88
C PRO A 154 -1.78 15.59 -4.84
N PRO A 155 -1.22 14.96 -3.79
CA PRO A 155 -0.40 15.64 -2.80
C PRO A 155 0.91 16.16 -3.43
N ALA A 156 1.27 17.40 -3.14
CA ALA A 156 2.60 17.89 -3.49
C ALA A 156 3.65 17.36 -2.50
N PHE A 157 4.86 17.09 -2.99
CA PHE A 157 6.02 16.79 -2.12
C PHE A 157 6.47 18.03 -1.34
N PRO A 158 7.02 17.87 -0.13
CA PRO A 158 7.13 16.64 0.64
C PRO A 158 5.84 16.34 1.42
N PHE A 159 5.64 15.05 1.77
CA PHE A 159 4.55 14.60 2.63
C PHE A 159 4.96 13.41 3.52
N LEU A 160 4.22 13.17 4.60
CA LEU A 160 4.31 11.94 5.38
C LEU A 160 3.33 10.91 4.83
N ALA A 161 3.80 9.73 4.48
CA ALA A 161 2.94 8.60 4.18
C ALA A 161 2.72 7.74 5.44
N LEU A 162 1.46 7.54 5.83
CA LEU A 162 1.01 6.53 6.75
C LEU A 162 0.46 5.36 5.92
N LEU A 163 1.28 4.33 5.73
CA LEU A 163 0.92 3.15 4.99
C LEU A 163 0.42 2.07 5.95
N VAL A 164 -0.87 1.73 5.86
CA VAL A 164 -1.55 0.82 6.80
C VAL A 164 -2.40 -0.19 6.05
N SER A 165 -1.93 -1.43 6.00
CA SER A 165 -2.58 -2.55 5.29
C SER A 165 -2.61 -3.81 6.16
N GLY A 166 -3.05 -4.94 5.59
CA GLY A 166 -2.98 -6.25 6.23
C GLY A 166 -1.55 -6.66 6.61
N GLY A 167 -0.57 -6.35 5.75
CA GLY A 167 0.84 -6.74 5.96
C GLY A 167 1.76 -5.62 6.43
N HIS A 168 1.34 -4.35 6.34
CA HIS A 168 2.23 -3.22 6.58
C HIS A 168 1.64 -2.18 7.53
N SER A 169 2.49 -1.62 8.38
CA SER A 169 2.21 -0.43 9.19
C SER A 169 3.48 0.39 9.26
N MET A 170 3.55 1.44 8.43
CA MET A 170 4.78 2.21 8.21
C MET A 170 4.51 3.71 8.20
N LEU A 171 5.50 4.47 8.65
CA LEU A 171 5.59 5.93 8.49
C LEU A 171 6.80 6.25 7.64
N ILE A 172 6.57 6.88 6.51
CA ILE A 172 7.62 7.19 5.52
C ILE A 172 7.56 8.67 5.20
N SER A 173 8.67 9.38 5.35
CA SER A 173 8.82 10.74 4.85
C SER A 173 9.15 10.67 3.36
N VAL A 174 8.33 11.27 2.53
CA VAL A 174 8.46 11.31 1.07
C VAL A 174 8.86 12.71 0.69
N HIS A 175 10.16 12.93 0.41
CA HIS A 175 10.71 14.24 0.10
C HIS A 175 10.56 14.61 -1.37
N ALA A 176 10.81 13.64 -2.23
CA ALA A 176 10.65 13.72 -3.68
C ALA A 176 10.52 12.30 -4.25
N LEU A 177 10.32 12.17 -5.55
CA LEU A 177 10.33 10.88 -6.24
C LEU A 177 11.69 10.19 -6.04
N GLY A 178 11.67 8.98 -5.47
CA GLY A 178 12.88 8.21 -5.16
C GLY A 178 13.63 8.66 -3.89
N GLU A 179 13.15 9.68 -3.18
CA GLU A 179 13.75 10.18 -1.94
C GLU A 179 12.83 9.89 -0.75
N TYR A 180 12.97 8.70 -0.18
CA TYR A 180 12.12 8.18 0.89
C TYR A 180 12.93 7.88 2.14
N GLU A 181 12.40 8.30 3.29
CA GLU A 181 12.98 8.01 4.61
C GLU A 181 11.97 7.22 5.45
N LEU A 182 12.33 6.01 5.85
CA LEU A 182 11.53 5.21 6.76
C LEU A 182 11.70 5.75 8.18
N LEU A 183 10.65 6.37 8.72
CA LEU A 183 10.62 6.94 10.07
C LEU A 183 10.24 5.91 11.13
N GLY A 184 9.38 4.95 10.78
CA GLY A 184 8.94 3.90 11.69
C GLY A 184 8.19 2.79 10.96
N THR A 185 8.25 1.60 11.53
CA THR A 185 7.57 0.40 11.03
C THR A 185 6.99 -0.39 12.19
N THR A 186 6.10 -1.35 11.91
CA THR A 186 5.69 -2.29 12.94
C THR A 186 6.82 -3.26 13.28
N LEU A 187 6.97 -3.54 14.57
CA LEU A 187 7.96 -4.50 15.10
C LEU A 187 7.39 -5.92 15.23
N ASP A 188 6.08 -6.06 15.05
CA ASP A 188 5.35 -7.32 15.18
C ASP A 188 4.16 -7.35 14.20
N ASP A 189 2.92 -7.62 14.66
CA ASP A 189 1.74 -7.65 13.80
C ASP A 189 1.54 -6.28 13.11
N ALA A 190 1.16 -6.27 11.83
CA ALA A 190 0.61 -5.09 11.19
C ALA A 190 -0.77 -4.75 11.77
N VAL A 191 -1.18 -3.48 11.67
CA VAL A 191 -2.48 -3.06 12.22
C VAL A 191 -3.65 -3.79 11.57
N GLY A 192 -3.64 -3.98 10.24
CA GLY A 192 -4.69 -4.72 9.55
C GLY A 192 -4.75 -6.19 10.00
N GLU A 193 -3.60 -6.83 10.14
CA GLU A 193 -3.50 -8.18 10.72
C GLU A 193 -4.07 -8.24 12.15
N ALA A 194 -3.83 -7.21 12.97
CA ALA A 194 -4.40 -7.13 14.32
C ALA A 194 -5.92 -6.96 14.29
N PHE A 195 -6.47 -6.20 13.31
CA PHE A 195 -7.91 -6.12 13.06
C PHE A 195 -8.50 -7.47 12.67
N ASP A 196 -7.91 -8.18 11.71
CA ASP A 196 -8.40 -9.49 11.23
C ASP A 196 -8.35 -10.56 12.34
N LYS A 197 -7.25 -10.62 13.09
CA LYS A 197 -7.11 -11.54 14.23
C LYS A 197 -8.12 -11.23 15.35
N THR A 198 -8.39 -9.95 15.63
CA THR A 198 -9.41 -9.54 16.60
C THR A 198 -10.80 -9.86 16.12
N ALA A 199 -11.12 -9.63 14.84
CA ALA A 199 -12.39 -10.01 14.24
C ALA A 199 -12.64 -11.51 14.37
N LYS A 200 -11.63 -12.34 14.08
CA LYS A 200 -11.68 -13.80 14.27
C LYS A 200 -11.97 -14.20 15.72
N LEU A 201 -11.33 -13.54 16.71
CA LEU A 201 -11.59 -13.78 18.14
C LEU A 201 -13.03 -13.48 18.55
N LEU A 202 -13.65 -12.46 17.93
CA LEU A 202 -15.05 -12.06 18.14
C LEU A 202 -16.05 -12.86 17.30
N GLY A 203 -15.59 -13.84 16.50
CA GLY A 203 -16.46 -14.67 15.66
C GLY A 203 -17.00 -13.95 14.42
N LEU A 204 -16.30 -12.94 13.92
CA LEU A 204 -16.64 -12.22 12.71
C LEU A 204 -16.02 -12.91 11.48
N GLY A 205 -16.65 -12.70 10.31
CA GLY A 205 -16.18 -13.24 9.03
C GLY A 205 -14.88 -12.59 8.52
N TYR A 206 -14.44 -13.03 7.35
CA TYR A 206 -13.32 -12.48 6.61
C TYR A 206 -13.83 -11.72 5.37
N PRO A 207 -13.27 -10.55 5.01
CA PRO A 207 -12.21 -9.82 5.70
C PRO A 207 -12.66 -9.22 7.04
N GLY A 208 -11.84 -9.37 8.08
CA GLY A 208 -12.20 -9.03 9.45
C GLY A 208 -12.24 -7.54 9.75
N GLY A 209 -11.36 -6.74 9.11
CA GLY A 209 -11.26 -5.31 9.38
C GLY A 209 -12.58 -4.54 9.18
N PRO A 210 -13.24 -4.62 8.02
CA PRO A 210 -14.54 -3.98 7.79
C PRO A 210 -15.63 -4.47 8.74
N ALA A 211 -15.70 -5.78 8.99
CA ALA A 211 -16.69 -6.38 9.89
C ALA A 211 -16.51 -5.89 11.34
N LEU A 212 -15.26 -5.80 11.81
CA LEU A 212 -14.94 -5.27 13.12
C LEU A 212 -15.28 -3.78 13.23
N ALA A 213 -14.94 -2.99 12.23
CA ALA A 213 -15.24 -1.56 12.20
C ALA A 213 -16.75 -1.30 12.25
N ALA A 214 -17.55 -2.08 11.50
CA ALA A 214 -19.01 -1.99 11.55
C ALA A 214 -19.57 -2.37 12.92
N LEU A 215 -19.05 -3.44 13.56
CA LEU A 215 -19.44 -3.82 14.90
C LEU A 215 -19.08 -2.73 15.94
N ALA A 216 -17.91 -2.11 15.79
CA ALA A 216 -17.43 -1.06 16.67
C ALA A 216 -18.32 0.20 16.67
N GLU A 217 -19.06 0.47 15.61
CA GLU A 217 -20.01 1.60 15.54
C GLU A 217 -21.16 1.48 16.58
N HIS A 218 -21.39 0.26 17.10
CA HIS A 218 -22.47 -0.05 18.07
C HIS A 218 -21.97 -0.24 19.50
N GLY A 219 -20.66 -0.04 19.75
CA GLY A 219 -20.03 -0.25 21.06
C GLY A 219 -19.53 1.03 21.71
N ASP A 220 -19.26 0.94 23.02
CA ASP A 220 -18.59 1.99 23.78
C ASP A 220 -17.07 1.82 23.66
N ASP A 221 -16.41 2.80 23.05
CA ASP A 221 -14.96 2.79 22.83
C ASP A 221 -14.13 3.07 24.10
N SER A 222 -14.78 3.43 25.19
CA SER A 222 -14.22 3.64 26.55
C SER A 222 -14.44 2.45 27.50
N ALA A 223 -15.24 1.45 27.11
CA ALA A 223 -15.61 0.33 27.98
C ALA A 223 -14.41 -0.54 28.43
N PHE A 224 -13.33 -0.56 27.62
CA PHE A 224 -12.10 -1.30 27.93
C PHE A 224 -10.86 -0.41 27.76
N ALA A 225 -10.06 -0.30 28.82
CA ALA A 225 -8.79 0.43 28.79
C ALA A 225 -7.67 -0.39 28.14
N PHE A 226 -7.81 -0.72 26.87
CA PHE A 226 -6.78 -1.45 26.13
C PHE A 226 -5.46 -0.67 26.02
N PRO A 227 -4.31 -1.36 26.00
CA PRO A 227 -3.00 -0.71 25.89
C PRO A 227 -2.85 -0.03 24.52
N ARG A 228 -2.07 1.06 24.47
CA ARG A 228 -1.56 1.71 23.26
C ARG A 228 -0.05 1.45 23.20
N PRO A 229 0.37 0.27 22.69
CA PRO A 229 1.78 -0.10 22.75
C PRO A 229 2.65 0.93 22.04
N MET A 230 3.82 1.20 22.61
CA MET A 230 4.82 2.14 22.08
C MET A 230 4.38 3.60 21.86
N LEU A 231 3.12 3.96 22.09
CA LEU A 231 2.62 5.33 21.83
C LEU A 231 3.43 6.40 22.58
N LYS A 232 3.81 6.14 23.83
CA LYS A 232 4.59 7.07 24.66
C LYS A 232 6.10 6.91 24.51
N ARG A 233 6.59 5.86 23.83
CA ARG A 233 8.02 5.65 23.62
C ARG A 233 8.56 6.60 22.56
N PRO A 234 9.85 7.02 22.67
CA PRO A 234 10.55 7.71 21.58
C PRO A 234 10.50 6.92 20.28
N GLY A 235 10.68 7.62 19.14
CA GLY A 235 10.62 7.02 17.81
C GLY A 235 9.19 6.81 17.31
N HIS A 236 9.09 6.23 16.11
CA HIS A 236 7.83 6.16 15.37
C HIS A 236 7.39 4.72 15.06
N ASP A 237 8.12 3.69 15.55
CA ASP A 237 7.76 2.30 15.38
C ASP A 237 6.44 1.95 16.06
N PHE A 238 5.72 1.01 15.47
CA PHE A 238 4.46 0.48 15.95
C PHE A 238 4.64 -0.90 16.60
N SER A 239 3.65 -1.31 17.39
CA SER A 239 3.46 -2.67 17.86
C SER A 239 1.98 -2.89 18.16
N PHE A 240 1.43 -4.00 17.70
CA PHE A 240 0.01 -4.34 17.90
C PHE A 240 -0.19 -5.72 18.54
N SER A 241 0.85 -6.53 18.70
CA SER A 241 0.77 -7.87 19.33
C SER A 241 0.31 -7.79 20.80
N GLY A 242 0.79 -6.79 21.55
CA GLY A 242 0.36 -6.55 22.91
C GLY A 242 -1.12 -6.14 23.04
N LEU A 243 -1.62 -5.33 22.10
CA LEU A 243 -3.03 -4.96 22.02
C LEU A 243 -3.89 -6.18 21.71
N LYS A 244 -3.52 -6.99 20.71
CA LYS A 244 -4.20 -8.25 20.38
C LYS A 244 -4.27 -9.21 21.57
N THR A 245 -3.18 -9.36 22.31
CA THR A 245 -3.12 -10.20 23.51
C THR A 245 -4.09 -9.72 24.59
N ALA A 246 -4.16 -8.42 24.83
CA ALA A 246 -5.11 -7.84 25.80
C ALA A 246 -6.57 -8.12 25.39
N VAL A 247 -6.89 -7.98 24.09
CA VAL A 247 -8.23 -8.33 23.58
C VAL A 247 -8.52 -9.82 23.78
N MET A 248 -7.57 -10.70 23.46
CA MET A 248 -7.75 -12.14 23.62
C MET A 248 -8.09 -12.51 25.08
N ILE A 249 -7.44 -11.86 26.05
CA ILE A 249 -7.70 -12.07 27.47
C ILE A 249 -9.14 -11.64 27.84
N GLU A 250 -9.59 -10.48 27.37
CA GLU A 250 -10.96 -10.01 27.65
C GLU A 250 -12.03 -10.85 26.96
N VAL A 251 -11.79 -11.28 25.72
CA VAL A 251 -12.68 -12.22 25.02
C VAL A 251 -12.81 -13.54 25.77
N ARG A 252 -11.68 -14.08 26.30
CA ARG A 252 -11.72 -15.31 27.12
C ARG A 252 -12.54 -15.11 28.39
N LYS A 253 -12.29 -14.03 29.14
CA LYS A 253 -13.06 -13.71 30.35
C LYS A 253 -14.57 -13.55 30.06
N ALA A 254 -14.91 -12.89 28.95
CA ALA A 254 -16.31 -12.71 28.55
C ALA A 254 -16.97 -14.05 28.16
N ARG A 255 -16.23 -14.98 27.53
CA ARG A 255 -16.71 -16.35 27.28
C ARG A 255 -16.95 -17.12 28.58
N GLU A 256 -16.03 -17.05 29.54
CA GLU A 256 -16.15 -17.72 30.83
C GLU A 256 -17.34 -17.18 31.64
N ARG A 257 -17.66 -15.89 31.54
CA ARG A 257 -18.83 -15.26 32.14
C ARG A 257 -20.15 -15.51 31.39
N GLY A 258 -20.07 -15.94 30.11
CA GLY A 258 -21.24 -16.12 29.26
C GLY A 258 -21.79 -14.80 28.68
N ASP A 259 -21.08 -13.68 28.78
CA ASP A 259 -21.52 -12.33 28.33
C ASP A 259 -20.83 -11.85 27.04
N LEU A 260 -20.08 -12.69 26.33
CA LEU A 260 -19.35 -12.29 25.14
C LEU A 260 -20.25 -11.64 24.08
N VAL A 261 -21.45 -12.18 23.83
CA VAL A 261 -22.35 -11.68 22.80
C VAL A 261 -22.75 -10.22 23.04
N SER A 262 -23.04 -9.84 24.29
CA SER A 262 -23.39 -8.47 24.65
C SER A 262 -22.17 -7.52 24.71
N ARG A 263 -20.98 -8.06 24.96
CA ARG A 263 -19.75 -7.25 25.13
C ARG A 263 -18.92 -7.10 23.86
N ARG A 264 -19.18 -7.88 22.83
CA ARG A 264 -18.30 -7.90 21.64
C ARG A 264 -18.25 -6.57 20.88
N ALA A 265 -19.33 -5.77 20.90
CA ALA A 265 -19.34 -4.44 20.29
C ALA A 265 -18.42 -3.46 21.04
N ASP A 266 -18.49 -3.47 22.38
CA ASP A 266 -17.62 -2.65 23.24
C ASP A 266 -16.15 -3.06 23.10
N ILE A 267 -15.87 -4.38 23.02
CA ILE A 267 -14.50 -4.88 22.80
C ILE A 267 -13.98 -4.41 21.44
N ALA A 268 -14.80 -4.49 20.38
CA ALA A 268 -14.44 -4.03 19.03
C ALA A 268 -14.19 -2.51 19.00
N ALA A 269 -15.07 -1.71 19.63
CA ALA A 269 -14.95 -0.26 19.69
C ALA A 269 -13.68 0.17 20.46
N SER A 270 -13.47 -0.40 21.64
CA SER A 270 -12.29 -0.08 22.47
C SER A 270 -10.97 -0.54 21.82
N PHE A 271 -10.95 -1.69 21.12
CA PHE A 271 -9.81 -2.13 20.32
C PHE A 271 -9.51 -1.14 19.18
N GLN A 272 -10.53 -0.80 18.39
CA GLN A 272 -10.39 0.14 17.27
C GLN A 272 -9.87 1.49 17.77
N ARG A 273 -10.41 2.02 18.88
CA ARG A 273 -9.95 3.24 19.54
C ARG A 273 -8.45 3.16 19.89
N ALA A 274 -8.01 2.08 20.53
CA ALA A 274 -6.62 1.91 20.92
C ALA A 274 -5.66 1.83 19.72
N ALA A 275 -6.05 1.13 18.65
CA ALA A 275 -5.29 1.02 17.42
C ALA A 275 -5.19 2.38 16.71
N VAL A 276 -6.32 3.09 16.55
CA VAL A 276 -6.37 4.41 15.90
C VAL A 276 -5.60 5.45 16.69
N ASP A 277 -5.73 5.51 18.03
CA ASP A 277 -4.94 6.40 18.88
C ASP A 277 -3.44 6.22 18.67
N THR A 278 -3.00 4.97 18.52
CA THR A 278 -1.59 4.64 18.29
C THR A 278 -1.12 5.13 16.92
N LEU A 279 -1.89 4.86 15.86
CA LEU A 279 -1.58 5.29 14.50
C LEU A 279 -1.52 6.81 14.39
N VAL A 280 -2.58 7.49 14.81
CA VAL A 280 -2.72 8.95 14.71
C VAL A 280 -1.69 9.66 15.57
N GLY A 281 -1.51 9.21 16.82
CA GLY A 281 -0.54 9.83 17.73
C GLY A 281 0.88 9.78 17.21
N LYS A 282 1.28 8.66 16.57
CA LYS A 282 2.61 8.53 15.96
C LYS A 282 2.71 9.28 14.63
N ALA A 283 1.69 9.24 13.77
CA ALA A 283 1.69 9.96 12.50
C ALA A 283 1.80 11.48 12.71
N VAL A 284 0.99 12.05 13.60
CA VAL A 284 1.03 13.49 13.90
C VAL A 284 2.38 13.89 14.52
N ARG A 285 2.94 13.06 15.41
CA ARG A 285 4.26 13.30 15.99
C ARG A 285 5.38 13.24 14.92
N ALA A 286 5.32 12.27 14.01
CA ALA A 286 6.27 12.13 12.91
C ALA A 286 6.20 13.32 11.96
N ALA A 287 4.99 13.71 11.52
CA ALA A 287 4.79 14.88 10.66
C ALA A 287 5.35 16.16 11.30
N LYS A 288 5.06 16.36 12.60
CA LYS A 288 5.60 17.52 13.35
C LYS A 288 7.12 17.48 13.45
N GLY A 289 7.71 16.32 13.75
CA GLY A 289 9.17 16.14 13.86
C GLY A 289 9.88 16.39 12.54
N ALA A 290 9.31 15.92 11.44
CA ALA A 290 9.82 16.12 10.08
C ALA A 290 9.40 17.46 9.45
N LYS A 291 8.64 18.31 10.16
CA LYS A 291 8.10 19.61 9.69
C LYS A 291 7.28 19.48 8.39
N LEU A 292 6.50 18.41 8.28
CA LEU A 292 5.65 18.14 7.12
C LEU A 292 4.24 18.67 7.37
N SER A 293 3.67 19.35 6.38
CA SER A 293 2.31 19.92 6.41
C SER A 293 1.27 19.04 5.73
N ARG A 294 1.68 17.87 5.21
CA ARG A 294 0.79 16.94 4.49
C ARG A 294 0.96 15.53 5.01
N ILE A 295 -0.17 14.83 5.18
CA ILE A 295 -0.20 13.38 5.47
C ILE A 295 -0.99 12.70 4.35
N VAL A 296 -0.42 11.64 3.81
CA VAL A 296 -1.10 10.69 2.92
C VAL A 296 -1.38 9.42 3.72
N VAL A 297 -2.64 8.97 3.74
CA VAL A 297 -3.04 7.71 4.39
C VAL A 297 -3.35 6.69 3.31
N ALA A 298 -2.47 5.71 3.12
CA ALA A 298 -2.58 4.68 2.10
C ALA A 298 -2.73 3.28 2.70
N GLY A 299 -3.28 2.35 1.93
CA GLY A 299 -3.57 0.98 2.34
C GLY A 299 -4.99 0.80 2.87
N GLY A 300 -5.46 -0.45 2.91
CA GLY A 300 -6.86 -0.80 3.19
C GLY A 300 -7.40 -0.32 4.54
N VAL A 301 -6.55 -0.24 5.59
CA VAL A 301 -6.95 0.31 6.89
C VAL A 301 -7.20 1.83 6.83
N GLY A 302 -6.67 2.52 5.82
CA GLY A 302 -6.96 3.93 5.54
C GLY A 302 -8.45 4.23 5.24
N ALA A 303 -9.25 3.20 4.95
CA ALA A 303 -10.71 3.31 4.84
C ALA A 303 -11.44 3.46 6.18
N ASN A 304 -10.78 3.17 7.30
CA ASN A 304 -11.40 3.20 8.63
C ASN A 304 -11.90 4.61 8.97
N LYS A 305 -13.21 4.76 9.19
CA LYS A 305 -13.86 6.05 9.44
C LYS A 305 -13.29 6.77 10.67
N LEU A 306 -13.02 6.02 11.76
CA LEU A 306 -12.47 6.60 12.98
C LEU A 306 -11.05 7.11 12.76
N LEU A 307 -10.21 6.37 12.01
CA LEU A 307 -8.87 6.80 11.65
C LEU A 307 -8.90 8.13 10.88
N ARG A 308 -9.76 8.23 9.87
CA ARG A 308 -9.93 9.44 9.07
C ARG A 308 -10.37 10.64 9.90
N LYS A 309 -11.37 10.43 10.77
CA LYS A 309 -11.86 11.46 11.70
C LYS A 309 -10.74 11.96 12.62
N GLU A 310 -10.07 11.04 13.31
CA GLU A 310 -9.05 11.39 14.30
C GLU A 310 -7.82 12.08 13.69
N ILE A 311 -7.40 11.69 12.49
CA ILE A 311 -6.31 12.40 11.78
C ILE A 311 -6.75 13.82 11.42
N ALA A 312 -7.96 13.99 10.85
CA ALA A 312 -8.47 15.30 10.47
C ALA A 312 -8.64 16.25 11.66
N GLU A 313 -9.03 15.74 12.84
CA GLU A 313 -9.16 16.54 14.05
C GLU A 313 -7.83 16.89 14.72
N ARG A 314 -6.80 16.01 14.61
CA ARG A 314 -5.55 16.13 15.38
C ARG A 314 -4.35 16.64 14.55
N PHE A 315 -4.45 16.61 13.24
CA PHE A 315 -3.41 17.12 12.35
C PHE A 315 -3.85 18.43 11.71
N PRO A 316 -3.11 19.54 11.93
CA PRO A 316 -3.52 20.86 11.45
C PRO A 316 -3.23 21.12 9.96
N GLY A 317 -2.63 20.13 9.25
CA GLY A 317 -2.26 20.23 7.84
C GLY A 317 -3.25 19.54 6.91
N GLU A 318 -2.84 19.33 5.68
CA GLU A 318 -3.62 18.66 4.64
C GLU A 318 -3.54 17.14 4.77
N VAL A 319 -4.67 16.45 4.63
CA VAL A 319 -4.72 14.97 4.67
C VAL A 319 -5.29 14.44 3.36
N TYR A 320 -4.57 13.52 2.74
CA TYR A 320 -4.93 12.91 1.47
C TYR A 320 -5.25 11.43 1.65
N TYR A 321 -6.34 11.01 1.03
CA TYR A 321 -6.79 9.62 1.04
C TYR A 321 -7.02 9.18 -0.40
N PRO A 322 -6.23 8.24 -0.91
CA PRO A 322 -6.55 7.61 -2.20
C PRO A 322 -7.94 6.98 -2.14
N ARG A 323 -8.68 7.00 -3.26
CA ARG A 323 -9.93 6.23 -3.35
C ARG A 323 -9.65 4.74 -3.12
N MET A 324 -10.66 4.01 -2.65
CA MET A 324 -10.49 2.61 -2.21
C MET A 324 -9.88 1.70 -3.26
N ALA A 325 -10.18 1.95 -4.53
CA ALA A 325 -9.61 1.19 -5.65
C ALA A 325 -8.07 1.24 -5.70
N TRP A 326 -7.46 2.28 -5.14
CA TRP A 326 -6.00 2.46 -5.12
C TRP A 326 -5.35 2.09 -3.77
N CYS A 327 -6.15 1.67 -2.79
CA CYS A 327 -5.64 1.32 -1.45
C CYS A 327 -5.14 -0.12 -1.34
N THR A 328 -5.56 -1.02 -2.25
CA THR A 328 -5.10 -2.41 -2.36
C THR A 328 -4.13 -2.57 -3.51
N ASP A 329 -3.53 -3.74 -3.67
CA ASP A 329 -2.63 -4.05 -4.77
C ASP A 329 -3.37 -3.91 -6.11
N ASN A 330 -2.81 -3.14 -7.04
CA ASN A 330 -3.45 -2.86 -8.33
C ASN A 330 -2.43 -2.45 -9.40
N GLY A 331 -2.80 -2.58 -10.67
CA GLY A 331 -1.93 -2.22 -11.80
C GLY A 331 -1.71 -0.72 -11.96
N ALA A 332 -2.69 0.12 -11.53
CA ALA A 332 -2.61 1.56 -11.73
C ALA A 332 -1.51 2.22 -10.88
N MET A 333 -1.29 1.75 -9.64
CA MET A 333 -0.19 2.23 -8.79
C MET A 333 1.19 1.94 -9.41
N ILE A 334 1.32 0.84 -10.13
CA ILE A 334 2.57 0.47 -10.82
C ILE A 334 2.71 1.26 -12.12
N ALA A 335 1.60 1.48 -12.85
CA ALA A 335 1.61 2.26 -14.07
C ALA A 335 2.01 3.73 -13.80
N VAL A 336 1.42 4.39 -12.79
CA VAL A 336 1.76 5.78 -12.43
C VAL A 336 3.19 5.88 -11.88
N ALA A 337 3.64 4.93 -11.05
CA ALA A 337 5.01 4.90 -10.57
C ALA A 337 6.01 4.73 -11.73
N GLY A 338 5.71 3.86 -12.68
CA GLY A 338 6.49 3.69 -13.91
C GLY A 338 6.52 4.95 -14.78
N ALA A 339 5.37 5.61 -14.95
CA ALA A 339 5.28 6.86 -15.70
C ALA A 339 6.15 7.98 -15.08
N LEU A 340 6.15 8.10 -13.77
CA LEU A 340 7.02 9.03 -13.05
C LEU A 340 8.51 8.67 -13.15
N ARG A 341 8.82 7.38 -13.39
CA ARG A 341 10.18 6.84 -13.52
C ARG A 341 10.60 6.54 -14.97
N LEU A 342 9.97 7.14 -15.96
CA LEU A 342 10.35 6.93 -17.38
C LEU A 342 11.83 7.19 -17.66
N ALA A 343 12.47 8.09 -16.91
CA ALA A 343 13.91 8.33 -17.01
C ALA A 343 14.78 7.14 -16.56
N ASP A 344 14.21 6.21 -15.77
CA ASP A 344 14.85 4.97 -15.30
C ASP A 344 14.58 3.78 -16.22
N ALA A 345 13.84 3.97 -17.32
CA ALA A 345 13.47 2.94 -18.28
C ALA A 345 14.72 2.28 -18.90
N ARG A 346 14.74 0.95 -18.98
CA ARG A 346 15.89 0.18 -19.46
C ARG A 346 15.53 -0.67 -20.67
N PRO A 347 16.43 -0.78 -21.66
CA PRO A 347 16.33 -1.81 -22.69
C PRO A 347 16.35 -3.22 -22.05
N ILE A 348 15.64 -4.17 -22.63
CA ILE A 348 15.43 -5.52 -22.09
C ILE A 348 16.73 -6.28 -21.79
N GLY A 349 17.80 -6.04 -22.54
CA GLY A 349 19.11 -6.69 -22.33
C GLY A 349 19.82 -6.32 -21.01
N GLU A 350 19.30 -5.33 -20.25
CA GLU A 350 19.87 -4.86 -18.99
C GLU A 350 19.06 -5.26 -17.76
N ILE A 351 18.02 -6.08 -17.93
CA ILE A 351 17.20 -6.57 -16.79
C ILE A 351 18.05 -7.56 -15.99
N ARG A 352 18.35 -7.20 -14.76
CA ARG A 352 18.93 -8.11 -13.76
C ARG A 352 17.81 -8.59 -12.84
N ALA A 353 17.74 -9.91 -12.71
CA ALA A 353 16.86 -10.56 -11.73
C ALA A 353 17.30 -10.25 -10.30
#